data_22bff11b7db6b6997cd11101d855578b
#
_entry.id   22bff11b7db6b6997cd11101d855578b
#
_cell.length_a   1.000
_cell.length_b   1.000
_cell.length_c   1.000
_cell.angle_alpha   90.00
_cell.angle_beta   90.00
_cell.angle_gamma   90.00
#
_symmetry.space_group_name_H-M   'P 1'
#
loop_
_entity.id
_entity.type
_entity.pdbx_description
1 polymer ?
#
loop_
_entity_poly.entity_id
_entity_poly.type
_entity_poly.pdbx_seq_one_letter_code
_entity_poly.pdbx_strand_id
1 'polypeptide(L)'
;NQNHDQIGNRAAGDRLAATLDDEGLVIAAALTLLGPFTPMLFMGEEFAASTPWQFFTSHPEPELGKATAEGRIAEFAEHGWDESAVPDPQDPTTFTNSKLDWADVSSERGAAILRAYRVLIALRRTDQAFVDHRYEANAVRFSEDHRWLVLTRGLLGPDVTPVHVVVNFADDAAEVPVPDAVGEELYGFGATEVDAGVVRFRGRGVVVLR
;
A
#
# COMPACT_ATOMS: atom_id res chain seq x y z
N ASN A 1 -2.27 4.56 0.67
CA ASN A 1 -1.56 4.40 -0.60
C ASN A 1 -2.50 4.34 -1.80
N GLN A 2 -3.77 4.02 -1.60
CA GLN A 2 -4.81 4.10 -2.63
C GLN A 2 -6.14 4.52 -2.00
N ASN A 3 -6.99 5.17 -2.79
CA ASN A 3 -8.36 5.50 -2.47
C ASN A 3 -9.23 5.42 -3.74
N HIS A 4 -10.46 5.87 -3.68
CA HIS A 4 -11.37 5.85 -4.83
C HIS A 4 -10.84 6.65 -6.03
N ASP A 5 -10.05 7.73 -5.80
CA ASP A 5 -9.48 8.52 -6.90
C ASP A 5 -8.38 7.75 -7.63
N GLN A 6 -7.43 7.16 -6.90
CA GLN A 6 -6.35 6.41 -7.56
C GLN A 6 -6.88 5.19 -8.30
N ILE A 7 -7.85 4.47 -7.73
CA ILE A 7 -8.40 3.26 -8.35
C ILE A 7 -9.43 3.63 -9.42
N GLY A 8 -10.38 4.49 -9.09
CA GLY A 8 -11.48 4.87 -10.00
C GLY A 8 -11.03 5.67 -11.22
N ASN A 9 -9.86 6.32 -11.16
CA ASN A 9 -9.26 7.02 -12.30
C ASN A 9 -8.32 6.14 -13.14
N ARG A 10 -8.27 4.83 -12.88
CA ARG A 10 -7.67 3.86 -13.80
C ARG A 10 -8.74 3.34 -14.75
N ALA A 11 -8.39 3.10 -16.02
CA ALA A 11 -9.36 2.72 -17.06
C ALA A 11 -10.23 1.52 -16.64
N ALA A 12 -9.62 0.46 -16.12
CA ALA A 12 -10.31 -0.75 -15.68
C ALA A 12 -10.64 -0.76 -14.17
N GLY A 13 -10.27 0.28 -13.42
CA GLY A 13 -10.45 0.32 -11.96
C GLY A 13 -9.58 -0.68 -11.21
N ASP A 14 -8.43 -1.05 -11.77
CA ASP A 14 -7.53 -2.04 -11.20
C ASP A 14 -6.83 -1.52 -9.93
N ARG A 15 -6.75 -2.40 -8.94
CA ARG A 15 -6.13 -2.13 -7.63
C ARG A 15 -4.62 -2.41 -7.67
N LEU A 16 -3.87 -1.92 -6.69
CA LEU A 16 -2.46 -2.30 -6.52
C LEU A 16 -2.27 -3.82 -6.47
N ALA A 17 -3.23 -4.55 -5.89
CA ALA A 17 -3.21 -6.00 -5.81
C ALA A 17 -3.21 -6.72 -7.18
N ALA A 18 -3.60 -6.04 -8.25
CA ALA A 18 -3.56 -6.57 -9.61
C ALA A 18 -2.15 -6.49 -10.24
N THR A 19 -1.28 -5.62 -9.73
CA THR A 19 0.03 -5.32 -10.35
C THR A 19 1.22 -5.60 -9.44
N LEU A 20 1.04 -5.56 -8.12
CA LEU A 20 2.09 -5.81 -7.15
C LEU A 20 2.03 -7.25 -6.62
N ASP A 21 3.22 -7.78 -6.33
CA ASP A 21 3.39 -8.97 -5.50
C ASP A 21 3.03 -8.70 -4.03
N ASP A 22 3.06 -9.73 -3.22
CA ASP A 22 2.67 -9.62 -1.80
C ASP A 22 3.67 -8.77 -1.03
N GLU A 23 4.95 -8.84 -1.33
CA GLU A 23 6.00 -8.00 -0.76
C GLU A 23 5.74 -6.53 -1.06
N GLY A 24 5.41 -6.18 -2.31
CA GLY A 24 5.06 -4.82 -2.71
C GLY A 24 3.82 -4.29 -1.99
N LEU A 25 2.79 -5.12 -1.81
CA LEU A 25 1.58 -4.77 -1.07
C LEU A 25 1.87 -4.52 0.41
N VAL A 26 2.68 -5.38 1.03
CA VAL A 26 3.03 -5.21 2.45
C VAL A 26 3.95 -4.02 2.68
N ILE A 27 4.86 -3.72 1.75
CA ILE A 27 5.65 -2.48 1.77
C ILE A 27 4.72 -1.26 1.74
N ALA A 28 3.76 -1.23 0.81
CA ALA A 28 2.80 -0.14 0.69
C ALA A 28 1.98 0.03 1.99
N ALA A 29 1.52 -1.08 2.58
CA ALA A 29 0.82 -1.09 3.85
C ALA A 29 1.70 -0.57 5.00
N ALA A 30 2.96 -1.04 5.10
CA ALA A 30 3.88 -0.63 6.15
C ALA A 30 4.18 0.88 6.09
N LEU A 31 4.47 1.43 4.92
CA LEU A 31 4.73 2.86 4.76
C LEU A 31 3.48 3.72 5.03
N THR A 32 2.29 3.22 4.67
CA THR A 32 1.02 3.91 4.97
C THR A 32 0.70 3.88 6.46
N LEU A 33 0.79 2.71 7.09
CA LEU A 33 0.36 2.52 8.48
C LEU A 33 1.40 3.01 9.49
N LEU A 34 2.69 2.87 9.21
CA LEU A 34 3.77 3.24 10.13
C LEU A 34 4.35 4.63 9.86
N GLY A 35 3.91 5.29 8.80
CA GLY A 35 4.23 6.68 8.52
C GLY A 35 3.64 7.66 9.54
N PRO A 36 4.10 8.94 9.58
CA PRO A 36 3.61 9.95 10.53
C PRO A 36 2.23 10.50 10.20
N PHE A 37 1.70 10.17 9.03
CA PHE A 37 0.41 10.65 8.54
C PHE A 37 -0.76 9.84 9.11
N THR A 38 -1.97 10.41 9.06
CA THR A 38 -3.20 9.64 9.30
C THR A 38 -3.39 8.66 8.14
N PRO A 39 -3.38 7.36 8.40
CA PRO A 39 -3.54 6.37 7.34
C PRO A 39 -4.98 6.35 6.84
N MET A 40 -5.15 6.29 5.54
CA MET A 40 -6.43 6.00 4.90
C MET A 40 -6.32 4.65 4.18
N LEU A 41 -7.26 3.77 4.47
CA LEU A 41 -7.37 2.44 3.87
C LEU A 41 -8.59 2.42 2.94
N PHE A 42 -8.40 1.90 1.74
CA PHE A 42 -9.52 1.70 0.83
C PHE A 42 -10.04 0.27 0.93
N MET A 43 -11.35 0.12 0.95
CA MET A 43 -12.02 -1.18 1.13
C MET A 43 -11.40 -2.28 0.26
N GLY A 44 -11.03 -3.39 0.89
CA GLY A 44 -10.48 -4.56 0.23
C GLY A 44 -8.96 -4.56 0.03
N GLU A 45 -8.25 -3.44 0.29
CA GLU A 45 -6.78 -3.43 0.19
C GLU A 45 -6.14 -4.28 1.28
N GLU A 46 -6.78 -4.36 2.45
CA GLU A 46 -6.30 -5.11 3.61
C GLU A 46 -6.32 -6.64 3.43
N PHE A 47 -6.94 -7.13 2.37
CA PHE A 47 -6.90 -8.55 2.00
C PHE A 47 -6.62 -8.75 0.50
N ALA A 48 -6.00 -7.77 -0.14
CA ALA A 48 -5.62 -7.82 -1.55
C ALA A 48 -6.78 -8.23 -2.48
N ALA A 49 -7.96 -7.60 -2.31
CA ALA A 49 -9.16 -7.91 -3.08
C ALA A 49 -8.87 -8.03 -4.58
N SER A 50 -9.35 -9.12 -5.19
CA SER A 50 -9.13 -9.45 -6.60
C SER A 50 -10.03 -8.63 -7.54
N THR A 51 -11.17 -8.15 -7.02
CA THR A 51 -12.14 -7.38 -7.81
C THR A 51 -11.66 -5.95 -8.05
N PRO A 52 -11.86 -5.39 -9.25
CA PRO A 52 -11.57 -3.98 -9.51
C PRO A 52 -12.52 -3.07 -8.71
N TRP A 53 -12.27 -1.78 -8.79
CA TRP A 53 -13.26 -0.78 -8.39
C TRP A 53 -13.40 0.24 -9.50
N GLN A 54 -14.32 -0.05 -10.40
CA GLN A 54 -14.58 0.72 -11.62
C GLN A 54 -15.38 1.98 -11.28
N PHE A 55 -15.21 3.02 -12.08
CA PHE A 55 -16.06 4.20 -11.94
C PHE A 55 -17.47 3.87 -12.47
N PHE A 56 -18.45 3.92 -11.59
CA PHE A 56 -19.85 3.64 -11.93
C PHE A 56 -20.77 4.76 -11.49
N THR A 57 -21.84 4.96 -12.24
CA THR A 57 -22.87 5.97 -12.00
C THR A 57 -24.26 5.37 -12.18
N SER A 58 -25.26 6.09 -11.68
CA SER A 58 -26.66 5.73 -11.90
C SER A 58 -27.48 7.02 -12.06
N HIS A 59 -27.36 7.65 -13.22
CA HIS A 59 -28.11 8.83 -13.56
C HIS A 59 -29.49 8.42 -14.10
N PRO A 60 -30.60 8.89 -13.50
CA PRO A 60 -31.94 8.59 -14.00
C PRO A 60 -32.25 9.30 -15.32
N GLU A 61 -31.57 10.41 -15.62
CA GLU A 61 -31.72 11.15 -16.87
C GLU A 61 -30.89 10.50 -17.98
N PRO A 62 -31.50 9.96 -19.06
CA PRO A 62 -30.78 9.21 -20.08
C PRO A 62 -29.68 10.02 -20.78
N GLU A 63 -29.91 11.30 -21.04
CA GLU A 63 -28.93 12.18 -21.70
C GLU A 63 -27.73 12.45 -20.81
N LEU A 64 -27.92 12.60 -19.50
CA LEU A 64 -26.83 12.78 -18.56
C LEU A 64 -26.00 11.50 -18.43
N GLY A 65 -26.67 10.34 -18.34
CA GLY A 65 -26.00 9.04 -18.30
C GLY A 65 -25.13 8.81 -19.54
N LYS A 66 -25.68 9.08 -20.72
CA LYS A 66 -24.94 8.98 -21.98
C LYS A 66 -23.74 9.94 -22.05
N ALA A 67 -23.95 11.20 -21.68
CA ALA A 67 -22.87 12.20 -21.68
C ALA A 67 -21.75 11.81 -20.68
N THR A 68 -22.10 11.22 -19.54
CA THR A 68 -21.12 10.73 -18.55
C THR A 68 -20.29 9.57 -19.12
N ALA A 69 -20.93 8.61 -19.79
CA ALA A 69 -20.23 7.49 -20.41
C ALA A 69 -19.30 7.95 -21.55
N GLU A 70 -19.80 8.78 -22.46
CA GLU A 70 -19.01 9.32 -23.58
C GLU A 70 -17.83 10.18 -23.06
N GLY A 71 -18.06 11.04 -22.06
CA GLY A 71 -17.02 11.87 -21.46
C GLY A 71 -15.93 11.05 -20.80
N ARG A 72 -16.29 9.98 -20.10
CA ARG A 72 -15.33 9.06 -19.46
C ARG A 72 -14.44 8.35 -20.48
N ILE A 73 -15.03 7.82 -21.55
CA ILE A 73 -14.27 7.14 -22.61
C ILE A 73 -13.32 8.12 -23.31
N ALA A 74 -13.80 9.33 -23.64
CA ALA A 74 -12.99 10.34 -24.29
C ALA A 74 -11.81 10.79 -23.43
N GLU A 75 -12.00 10.97 -22.12
CA GLU A 75 -10.93 11.32 -21.17
C GLU A 75 -9.77 10.31 -21.22
N PHE A 76 -10.09 9.01 -21.21
CA PHE A 76 -9.05 7.97 -21.26
C PHE A 76 -8.40 7.83 -22.64
N ALA A 77 -9.15 8.06 -23.71
CA ALA A 77 -8.60 8.07 -25.06
C ALA A 77 -7.54 9.18 -25.24
N GLU A 78 -7.78 10.37 -24.69
CA GLU A 78 -6.82 11.48 -24.70
C GLU A 78 -5.50 11.13 -23.95
N HIS A 79 -5.57 10.24 -22.96
CA HIS A 79 -4.40 9.75 -22.22
C HIS A 79 -3.75 8.51 -22.85
N GLY A 80 -4.21 8.07 -24.04
CA GLY A 80 -3.62 6.97 -24.79
C GLY A 80 -4.06 5.58 -24.32
N TRP A 81 -5.15 5.47 -23.57
CA TRP A 81 -5.74 4.18 -23.21
C TRP A 81 -6.63 3.65 -24.34
N ASP A 82 -6.74 2.34 -24.44
CA ASP A 82 -7.71 1.69 -25.34
C ASP A 82 -9.14 1.97 -24.82
N GLU A 83 -9.95 2.58 -25.67
CA GLU A 83 -11.35 2.89 -25.36
C GLU A 83 -12.16 1.65 -24.95
N SER A 84 -11.83 0.49 -25.51
CA SER A 84 -12.48 -0.78 -25.19
C SER A 84 -12.17 -1.30 -23.78
N ALA A 85 -11.12 -0.78 -23.14
CA ALA A 85 -10.74 -1.11 -21.77
C ALA A 85 -11.52 -0.29 -20.71
N VAL A 86 -12.26 0.75 -21.14
CA VAL A 86 -13.02 1.63 -20.23
C VAL A 86 -14.46 1.14 -20.15
N PRO A 87 -14.89 0.62 -18.98
CA PRO A 87 -16.28 0.19 -18.79
C PRO A 87 -17.25 1.36 -18.90
N ASP A 88 -18.46 1.11 -19.44
CA ASP A 88 -19.55 2.07 -19.38
C ASP A 88 -19.97 2.29 -17.92
N PRO A 89 -19.84 3.51 -17.36
CA PRO A 89 -20.21 3.77 -15.97
C PRO A 89 -21.71 3.61 -15.68
N GLN A 90 -22.58 3.68 -16.69
CA GLN A 90 -24.03 3.49 -16.53
C GLN A 90 -24.46 2.03 -16.65
N ASP A 91 -23.59 1.13 -17.13
CA ASP A 91 -23.91 -0.29 -17.18
C ASP A 91 -23.97 -0.86 -15.75
N PRO A 92 -25.07 -1.52 -15.34
CA PRO A 92 -25.15 -2.16 -14.03
C PRO A 92 -24.02 -3.17 -13.74
N THR A 93 -23.43 -3.75 -14.78
CA THR A 93 -22.30 -4.68 -14.62
C THR A 93 -21.05 -3.99 -14.07
N THR A 94 -20.81 -2.73 -14.39
CA THR A 94 -19.71 -1.93 -13.86
C THR A 94 -19.79 -1.82 -12.34
N PHE A 95 -20.98 -1.60 -11.79
CA PHE A 95 -21.21 -1.63 -10.36
C PHE A 95 -21.06 -3.05 -9.77
N THR A 96 -21.65 -4.06 -10.41
CA THR A 96 -21.60 -5.42 -9.86
C THR A 96 -20.19 -6.00 -9.86
N ASN A 97 -19.38 -5.68 -10.88
CA ASN A 97 -17.97 -6.05 -10.96
C ASN A 97 -17.11 -5.37 -9.87
N SER A 98 -17.56 -4.20 -9.39
CA SER A 98 -16.85 -3.43 -8.35
C SER A 98 -17.16 -3.89 -6.92
N LYS A 99 -18.06 -4.85 -6.74
CA LYS A 99 -18.34 -5.43 -5.43
C LYS A 99 -17.18 -6.31 -4.98
N LEU A 100 -16.83 -6.21 -3.69
CA LEU A 100 -15.82 -7.08 -3.10
C LEU A 100 -16.27 -8.54 -3.12
N ASP A 101 -15.36 -9.42 -3.52
CA ASP A 101 -15.53 -10.85 -3.28
C ASP A 101 -15.00 -11.18 -1.87
N TRP A 102 -15.90 -11.46 -0.94
CA TRP A 102 -15.53 -11.78 0.43
C TRP A 102 -14.84 -13.15 0.58
N ALA A 103 -14.86 -14.00 -0.46
CA ALA A 103 -14.10 -15.24 -0.47
C ALA A 103 -12.58 -14.97 -0.48
N ASP A 104 -12.15 -13.83 -1.04
CA ASP A 104 -10.74 -13.41 -1.06
C ASP A 104 -10.12 -13.36 0.34
N VAL A 105 -10.89 -12.99 1.37
CA VAL A 105 -10.43 -12.94 2.77
C VAL A 105 -9.88 -14.27 3.25
N SER A 106 -10.46 -15.37 2.76
CA SER A 106 -10.11 -16.74 3.15
C SER A 106 -9.09 -17.40 2.19
N SER A 107 -8.73 -16.73 1.10
CA SER A 107 -7.67 -17.19 0.22
C SER A 107 -6.32 -17.17 0.95
N GLU A 108 -5.35 -17.94 0.46
CA GLU A 108 -4.00 -17.94 1.03
C GLU A 108 -3.39 -16.55 1.01
N ARG A 109 -3.47 -15.87 -0.13
CA ARG A 109 -3.00 -14.50 -0.34
C ARG A 109 -3.74 -13.51 0.57
N GLY A 110 -5.07 -13.50 0.51
CA GLY A 110 -5.89 -12.57 1.29
C GLY A 110 -5.66 -12.72 2.79
N ALA A 111 -5.60 -13.95 3.29
CA ALA A 111 -5.31 -14.23 4.69
C ALA A 111 -3.90 -13.78 5.11
N ALA A 112 -2.89 -13.91 4.23
CA ALA A 112 -1.52 -13.46 4.49
C ALA A 112 -1.45 -11.93 4.58
N ILE A 113 -2.02 -11.22 3.61
CA ILE A 113 -2.05 -9.75 3.60
C ILE A 113 -2.85 -9.20 4.79
N LEU A 114 -3.99 -9.81 5.10
CA LEU A 114 -4.79 -9.40 6.26
C LEU A 114 -4.04 -9.56 7.59
N ARG A 115 -3.23 -10.63 7.73
CA ARG A 115 -2.35 -10.78 8.89
C ARG A 115 -1.33 -9.65 8.99
N ALA A 116 -0.71 -9.28 7.86
CA ALA A 116 0.24 -8.16 7.80
C ALA A 116 -0.42 -6.86 8.27
N TYR A 117 -1.58 -6.51 7.73
CA TYR A 117 -2.34 -5.32 8.15
C TYR A 117 -2.66 -5.33 9.65
N ARG A 118 -3.09 -6.47 10.21
CA ARG A 118 -3.39 -6.58 11.64
C ARG A 118 -2.17 -6.31 12.51
N VAL A 119 -1.00 -6.85 12.15
CA VAL A 119 0.24 -6.61 12.90
C VAL A 119 0.67 -5.16 12.79
N LEU A 120 0.69 -4.59 11.58
CA LEU A 120 1.09 -3.19 11.36
C LEU A 120 0.16 -2.20 12.07
N ILE A 121 -1.16 -2.45 12.07
CA ILE A 121 -2.13 -1.64 12.83
C ILE A 121 -1.90 -1.77 14.34
N ALA A 122 -1.61 -2.98 14.83
CA ALA A 122 -1.29 -3.18 16.24
C ALA A 122 -0.04 -2.40 16.64
N LEU A 123 1.05 -2.50 15.88
CA LEU A 123 2.27 -1.72 16.11
C LEU A 123 1.97 -0.22 16.15
N ARG A 124 1.27 0.30 15.14
CA ARG A 124 0.88 1.72 15.11
C ARG A 124 0.13 2.18 16.36
N ARG A 125 -0.73 1.32 16.92
CA ARG A 125 -1.59 1.67 18.07
C ARG A 125 -0.91 1.53 19.43
N THR A 126 0.04 0.63 19.54
CA THR A 126 0.61 0.24 20.86
C THR A 126 2.03 0.74 21.06
N ASP A 127 2.78 0.97 19.99
CA ASP A 127 4.17 1.40 20.10
C ASP A 127 4.28 2.93 20.14
N GLN A 128 4.94 3.43 21.18
CA GLN A 128 5.09 4.87 21.42
C GLN A 128 5.81 5.61 20.28
N ALA A 129 6.72 4.94 19.58
CA ALA A 129 7.42 5.53 18.45
C ALA A 129 6.47 5.88 17.29
N PHE A 130 5.38 5.13 17.12
CA PHE A 130 4.40 5.37 16.05
C PHE A 130 3.26 6.30 16.46
N VAL A 131 3.05 6.51 17.76
CA VAL A 131 2.00 7.43 18.26
C VAL A 131 2.39 8.90 18.02
N ASP A 132 3.67 9.23 18.07
CA ASP A 132 4.15 10.59 17.81
C ASP A 132 4.03 10.93 16.32
N HIS A 133 3.16 11.90 16.00
CA HIS A 133 2.89 12.34 14.63
C HIS A 133 3.65 13.63 14.24
N ARG A 134 4.49 14.17 15.13
CA ARG A 134 5.31 15.34 14.82
C ARG A 134 6.36 14.98 13.76
N TYR A 135 6.51 15.85 12.76
CA TYR A 135 7.50 15.62 11.69
C TYR A 135 8.92 15.53 12.19
N GLU A 136 9.26 16.37 13.16
CA GLU A 136 10.60 16.45 13.78
C GLU A 136 10.97 15.18 14.55
N ALA A 137 9.98 14.37 14.94
CA ALA A 137 10.18 13.08 15.57
C ALA A 137 10.51 11.96 14.58
N ASN A 138 10.70 12.28 13.31
CA ASN A 138 10.93 11.32 12.25
C ASN A 138 12.15 11.69 11.42
N ALA A 139 12.80 10.68 10.86
CA ALA A 139 13.85 10.85 9.85
C ALA A 139 13.69 9.83 8.75
N VAL A 140 14.08 10.21 7.53
CA VAL A 140 14.08 9.31 6.38
C VAL A 140 15.47 9.32 5.76
N ARG A 141 16.01 8.13 5.50
CA ARG A 141 17.19 7.92 4.67
C ARG A 141 16.80 7.00 3.53
N PHE A 142 17.33 7.22 2.35
CA PHE A 142 17.03 6.42 1.18
C PHE A 142 18.21 6.41 0.19
N SER A 143 18.17 5.46 -0.71
CA SER A 143 19.05 5.41 -1.88
C SER A 143 18.18 5.11 -3.10
N GLU A 144 18.18 6.02 -4.07
CA GLU A 144 17.50 5.80 -5.35
C GLU A 144 18.22 4.74 -6.18
N ASP A 145 19.54 4.79 -6.21
CA ASP A 145 20.39 3.83 -6.98
C ASP A 145 20.23 2.39 -6.47
N HIS A 146 20.14 2.23 -5.13
CA HIS A 146 20.00 0.92 -4.50
C HIS A 146 18.55 0.60 -4.12
N ARG A 147 17.59 1.50 -4.41
CA ARG A 147 16.16 1.31 -4.24
C ARG A 147 15.75 0.86 -2.83
N TRP A 148 16.29 1.50 -1.80
CA TRP A 148 15.91 1.24 -0.41
C TRP A 148 15.52 2.52 0.34
N LEU A 149 14.76 2.36 1.43
CA LEU A 149 14.35 3.42 2.33
C LEU A 149 14.39 2.93 3.77
N VAL A 150 14.83 3.81 4.68
CA VAL A 150 14.73 3.64 6.14
C VAL A 150 13.94 4.83 6.70
N LEU A 151 12.76 4.56 7.24
CA LEU A 151 11.98 5.52 8.00
C LEU A 151 12.22 5.27 9.49
N THR A 152 12.79 6.26 10.18
CA THR A 152 12.99 6.22 11.64
C THR A 152 11.89 7.01 12.32
N ARG A 153 11.26 6.44 13.35
CA ARG A 153 10.18 7.04 14.14
C ARG A 153 10.60 7.12 15.61
N GLY A 154 10.03 8.08 16.35
CA GLY A 154 10.22 8.19 17.81
C GLY A 154 11.49 8.92 18.24
N LEU A 155 12.03 9.84 17.44
CA LEU A 155 13.31 10.52 17.72
C LEU A 155 13.28 11.56 18.87
N LEU A 156 12.11 12.03 19.28
CA LEU A 156 11.98 13.16 20.22
C LEU A 156 11.42 12.79 21.59
N GLY A 157 11.08 11.55 21.82
CA GLY A 157 10.60 11.10 23.13
C GLY A 157 11.77 10.74 24.05
N PRO A 158 11.91 11.33 25.26
CA PRO A 158 13.03 11.01 26.15
C PRO A 158 13.04 9.54 26.60
N ASP A 159 11.87 8.91 26.63
CA ASP A 159 11.67 7.52 27.04
C ASP A 159 11.21 6.62 25.87
N VAL A 160 11.35 7.11 24.63
CA VAL A 160 10.95 6.36 23.44
C VAL A 160 12.19 5.81 22.75
N THR A 161 12.25 4.50 22.61
CA THR A 161 13.27 3.86 21.76
C THR A 161 12.85 4.03 20.29
N PRO A 162 13.69 4.62 19.45
CA PRO A 162 13.37 4.76 18.03
C PRO A 162 13.10 3.43 17.35
N VAL A 163 12.18 3.43 16.40
CA VAL A 163 11.85 2.28 15.56
C VAL A 163 12.17 2.59 14.11
N HIS A 164 12.73 1.63 13.41
CA HIS A 164 13.15 1.74 12.01
C HIS A 164 12.30 0.85 11.12
N VAL A 165 11.61 1.44 10.15
CA VAL A 165 10.94 0.73 9.07
C VAL A 165 11.90 0.71 7.89
N VAL A 166 12.46 -0.46 7.62
CA VAL A 166 13.50 -0.67 6.60
C VAL A 166 12.88 -1.38 5.40
N VAL A 167 13.04 -0.82 4.22
CA VAL A 167 12.40 -1.29 2.98
C VAL A 167 13.42 -1.47 1.89
N ASN A 168 13.36 -2.62 1.20
CA ASN A 168 13.97 -2.82 -0.10
C ASN A 168 12.88 -2.89 -1.18
N PHE A 169 12.91 -1.99 -2.16
CA PHE A 169 12.00 -1.97 -3.31
C PHE A 169 12.52 -2.76 -4.51
N ALA A 170 13.80 -3.15 -4.49
CA ALA A 170 14.40 -3.90 -5.58
C ALA A 170 14.01 -5.38 -5.51
N ASP A 171 13.92 -6.02 -6.68
CA ASP A 171 13.74 -7.47 -6.77
C ASP A 171 15.03 -8.23 -6.44
N ASP A 172 16.16 -7.55 -6.53
CA ASP A 172 17.47 -8.08 -6.22
C ASP A 172 17.82 -7.98 -4.73
N ALA A 173 18.80 -8.76 -4.31
CA ALA A 173 19.36 -8.69 -2.97
C ALA A 173 19.95 -7.31 -2.67
N ALA A 174 19.73 -6.82 -1.45
CA ALA A 174 20.22 -5.51 -1.02
C ALA A 174 20.73 -5.55 0.41
N GLU A 175 21.77 -4.76 0.68
CA GLU A 175 22.25 -4.45 2.02
C GLU A 175 21.84 -3.02 2.40
N VAL A 176 21.03 -2.88 3.44
CA VAL A 176 20.53 -1.58 3.88
C VAL A 176 21.16 -1.23 5.22
N PRO A 177 21.93 -0.14 5.30
CA PRO A 177 22.57 0.26 6.55
C PRO A 177 21.52 0.79 7.54
N VAL A 178 21.59 0.29 8.78
CA VAL A 178 20.77 0.72 9.90
C VAL A 178 21.68 1.11 11.09
N PRO A 179 21.18 1.80 12.13
CA PRO A 179 21.98 2.06 13.32
C PRO A 179 22.44 0.76 14.00
N ASP A 180 23.65 0.73 14.53
CA ASP A 180 24.28 -0.46 15.15
C ASP A 180 23.52 -0.99 16.39
N ALA A 181 22.70 -0.16 17.04
CA ALA A 181 21.97 -0.51 18.25
C ALA A 181 20.65 -1.26 17.99
N VAL A 182 20.33 -1.56 16.74
CA VAL A 182 19.09 -2.25 16.37
C VAL A 182 19.24 -3.75 16.65
N GLY A 183 18.33 -4.33 17.43
CA GLY A 183 18.44 -5.73 17.85
C GLY A 183 17.13 -6.50 17.93
N GLU A 184 15.99 -5.84 17.97
CA GLU A 184 14.67 -6.46 18.06
C GLU A 184 13.89 -6.33 16.75
N GLU A 185 13.54 -7.44 16.14
CA GLU A 185 12.60 -7.46 15.02
C GLU A 185 11.16 -7.46 15.53
N LEU A 186 10.42 -6.39 15.23
CA LEU A 186 9.02 -6.24 15.60
C LEU A 186 8.09 -6.83 14.52
N TYR A 187 8.53 -6.81 13.27
CA TYR A 187 7.81 -7.36 12.13
C TYR A 187 8.75 -7.54 10.93
N GLY A 188 8.55 -8.59 10.14
CA GLY A 188 9.25 -8.81 8.89
C GLY A 188 8.33 -9.44 7.84
N PHE A 189 8.52 -9.05 6.57
CA PHE A 189 7.89 -9.66 5.40
C PHE A 189 8.88 -9.65 4.22
N GLY A 190 8.99 -10.78 3.55
CA GLY A 190 10.11 -11.06 2.65
C GLY A 190 11.28 -11.68 3.41
N ALA A 191 12.26 -12.19 2.69
CA ALA A 191 13.42 -12.85 3.30
C ALA A 191 14.47 -11.82 3.74
N THR A 192 14.69 -11.70 5.05
CA THR A 192 15.66 -10.77 5.63
C THR A 192 16.58 -11.46 6.62
N GLU A 193 17.80 -10.92 6.76
CA GLU A 193 18.74 -11.23 7.84
C GLU A 193 19.15 -9.90 8.47
N VAL A 194 19.04 -9.79 9.79
CA VAL A 194 19.46 -8.59 10.52
C VAL A 194 20.79 -8.89 11.23
N ASP A 195 21.79 -8.07 10.95
CA ASP A 195 23.09 -8.13 11.58
C ASP A 195 23.47 -6.73 12.09
N ALA A 196 24.53 -6.61 12.90
CA ALA A 196 24.92 -5.33 13.46
C ALA A 196 25.12 -4.27 12.37
N GLY A 197 24.25 -3.25 12.37
CA GLY A 197 24.32 -2.12 11.46
C GLY A 197 23.85 -2.36 10.02
N VAL A 198 23.34 -3.57 9.67
CA VAL A 198 22.90 -3.88 8.30
C VAL A 198 21.70 -4.82 8.31
N VAL A 199 20.72 -4.52 7.45
CA VAL A 199 19.66 -5.47 7.06
C VAL A 199 19.98 -6.00 5.66
N ARG A 200 20.03 -7.33 5.53
CA ARG A 200 20.22 -8.01 4.24
C ARG A 200 18.89 -8.54 3.74
N PHE A 201 18.46 -8.05 2.61
CA PHE A 201 17.29 -8.53 1.89
C PHE A 201 17.73 -9.48 0.79
N ARG A 202 16.98 -10.55 0.54
CA ARG A 202 17.17 -11.44 -0.62
C ARG A 202 16.41 -10.99 -1.85
N GLY A 203 15.53 -10.03 -1.71
CA GLY A 203 14.68 -9.42 -2.73
C GLY A 203 13.85 -8.33 -2.10
N ARG A 204 12.72 -8.00 -2.69
CA ARG A 204 11.77 -7.02 -2.16
C ARG A 204 11.29 -7.41 -0.76
N GLY A 205 11.17 -6.44 0.14
CA GLY A 205 10.68 -6.72 1.48
C GLY A 205 10.72 -5.54 2.43
N VAL A 206 10.16 -5.75 3.61
CA VAL A 206 10.14 -4.78 4.70
C VAL A 206 10.43 -5.45 6.04
N VAL A 207 11.20 -4.78 6.89
CA VAL A 207 11.40 -5.18 8.28
C VAL A 207 11.25 -3.96 9.19
N VAL A 208 10.66 -4.18 10.35
CA VAL A 208 10.49 -3.17 11.41
C VAL A 208 11.33 -3.56 12.58
N LEU A 209 12.26 -2.69 12.98
CA LEU A 209 13.32 -2.96 13.94
C LEU A 209 13.35 -1.93 15.06
N ARG A 210 13.72 -2.36 16.27
CA ARG A 210 14.03 -1.51 17.43
C ARG A 210 15.42 -1.76 17.93
#